data_cb2546602215d23f08cc7f57c3345e8c
#
_entry.id   cb2546602215d23f08cc7f57c3345e8c
#
_cell.length_a   1.000
_cell.length_b   1.000
_cell.length_c   1.000
_cell.angle_alpha   90.00
_cell.angle_beta   90.00
_cell.angle_gamma   90.00
#
_symmetry.space_group_name_H-M   'P 1'
#
loop_
_entity.id
_entity.type
_entity.pdbx_description
1 polymer ?
#
loop_
_entity_poly.entity_id
_entity_poly.type
_entity_poly.pdbx_seq_one_letter_code
_entity_poly.pdbx_strand_id
1 'polypeptide(L)'
;MSSTLGVMLKELNPALSVQLFEVTEKPAQEASNGWNNAGTGHAGICELSYTPNQEEDGTVDVSKAISVFEDFEHSLQFWAHTARRGIIKDTRKCLNSLPHISLVHTQEQVPYLKARYEGLKKHHFFEPMRFSTDRKEIADWAPLLMKGRNEAQPVAATHMDGGTDVNFGEISRSFCQWIDEQENCRTQFGHRVVDLNKKTSGKGWIVTVRNEKTCQKQKIHADFVFVGAGGGSLPLLQKSGIPEVSGYGGFPIGGQWMISRNPKVVAKHTAKVYGQALGAAPTMAVPHLDTRMIDGKQSLLFGPFAAWTGKFLHNGGSHFDLPLSVRPGNILSLMRVGMHNLDLVKYLVEQGLQSKESRMRELRNFYPDARADDWEVIDAGIRVQAIKQDPGEEPGIVHYGTEVLTSADKTISALLGASPGASVSTQVMLECIQRCLPQFLESDEAKERMS
;
A
#
# COMPACT_ATOMS: atom_id res chain seq x y z
N MET A 1 2.36 -9.04 2.88
CA MET A 1 2.85 -9.88 1.76
C MET A 1 3.51 -11.17 2.25
N SER A 2 4.73 -11.17 2.81
CA SER A 2 5.42 -12.41 3.21
C SER A 2 4.61 -13.30 4.14
N SER A 3 3.96 -12.74 5.15
CA SER A 3 3.09 -13.50 6.04
C SER A 3 1.83 -14.02 5.34
N THR A 4 1.26 -13.27 4.40
CA THR A 4 0.14 -13.73 3.55
C THR A 4 0.57 -14.93 2.71
N LEU A 5 1.72 -14.83 2.03
CA LEU A 5 2.29 -15.96 1.26
C LEU A 5 2.54 -17.17 2.16
N GLY A 6 3.14 -16.96 3.34
CA GLY A 6 3.42 -18.04 4.29
C GLY A 6 2.16 -18.78 4.75
N VAL A 7 1.08 -18.04 5.06
CA VAL A 7 -0.21 -18.66 5.42
C VAL A 7 -0.78 -19.42 4.23
N MET A 8 -0.82 -18.82 3.04
CA MET A 8 -1.36 -19.48 1.84
C MET A 8 -0.61 -20.78 1.52
N LEU A 9 0.72 -20.75 1.53
CA LEU A 9 1.53 -21.93 1.25
C LEU A 9 1.32 -23.04 2.29
N LYS A 10 1.21 -22.66 3.56
CA LYS A 10 1.01 -23.63 4.64
C LYS A 10 -0.40 -24.23 4.64
N GLU A 11 -1.43 -23.44 4.27
CA GLU A 11 -2.80 -23.94 4.06
C GLU A 11 -2.86 -24.87 2.84
N LEU A 12 -2.15 -24.56 1.75
CA LEU A 12 -2.08 -25.41 0.56
C LEU A 12 -1.29 -26.70 0.80
N ASN A 13 -0.18 -26.63 1.54
CA ASN A 13 0.65 -27.78 1.86
C ASN A 13 1.13 -27.73 3.32
N PRO A 14 0.45 -28.40 4.26
CA PRO A 14 0.81 -28.44 5.68
C PRO A 14 2.19 -29.03 5.99
N ALA A 15 2.79 -29.81 5.08
CA ALA A 15 4.11 -30.39 5.28
C ALA A 15 5.25 -29.39 4.99
N LEU A 16 4.96 -28.24 4.36
CA LEU A 16 5.97 -27.24 4.05
C LEU A 16 6.65 -26.68 5.32
N SER A 17 7.98 -26.51 5.21
CA SER A 17 8.75 -25.72 6.17
C SER A 17 8.79 -24.27 5.74
N VAL A 18 8.35 -23.34 6.58
CA VAL A 18 8.33 -21.91 6.30
C VAL A 18 9.11 -21.14 7.36
N GLN A 19 10.07 -20.32 6.95
CA GLN A 19 10.80 -19.43 7.84
C GLN A 19 10.64 -17.97 7.42
N LEU A 20 10.21 -17.14 8.35
CA LEU A 20 10.11 -15.69 8.18
C LEU A 20 11.18 -14.99 9.00
N PHE A 21 11.86 -14.03 8.37
CA PHE A 21 12.86 -13.18 9.02
C PHE A 21 12.41 -11.72 8.95
N GLU A 22 12.40 -11.06 10.09
CA GLU A 22 12.07 -9.64 10.22
C GLU A 22 13.19 -8.94 10.99
N VAL A 23 13.67 -7.83 10.44
CA VAL A 23 14.79 -7.07 11.03
C VAL A 23 14.41 -6.37 12.33
N THR A 24 13.15 -5.95 12.45
CA THR A 24 12.62 -5.31 13.66
C THR A 24 12.26 -6.33 14.73
N GLU A 25 12.12 -5.89 15.97
CA GLU A 25 11.80 -6.79 17.10
C GLU A 25 10.34 -7.28 17.10
N LYS A 26 9.49 -6.72 16.24
CA LYS A 26 8.06 -7.04 16.14
C LYS A 26 7.63 -7.01 14.66
N PRO A 27 6.60 -7.75 14.29
CA PRO A 27 6.08 -7.69 12.92
C PRO A 27 5.41 -6.35 12.64
N ALA A 28 5.33 -5.98 11.37
CA ALA A 28 4.57 -4.84 10.88
C ALA A 28 5.01 -3.48 11.46
N GLN A 29 6.30 -3.23 11.52
CA GLN A 29 6.84 -1.93 11.99
C GLN A 29 7.15 -0.96 10.85
N GLU A 30 7.13 -1.41 9.60
CA GLU A 30 7.34 -0.60 8.39
C GLU A 30 6.00 -0.30 7.70
N ALA A 31 5.88 -0.52 6.39
CA ALA A 31 4.72 -0.14 5.58
C ALA A 31 3.37 -0.67 6.11
N SER A 32 3.36 -1.85 6.78
CA SER A 32 2.14 -2.43 7.36
C SER A 32 1.74 -1.85 8.71
N ASN A 33 2.58 -1.03 9.36
CA ASN A 33 2.21 -0.36 10.61
C ASN A 33 0.97 0.52 10.39
N GLY A 34 0.02 0.48 11.33
CA GLY A 34 -1.25 1.18 11.19
C GLY A 34 -1.12 2.70 10.95
N TRP A 35 -0.04 3.32 11.42
CA TRP A 35 0.23 4.75 11.22
C TRP A 35 1.06 5.05 9.96
N ASN A 36 1.65 4.03 9.32
CA ASN A 36 2.49 4.20 8.13
C ASN A 36 1.70 4.10 6.81
N ASN A 37 0.39 3.86 6.89
CA ASN A 37 -0.50 3.76 5.74
C ASN A 37 -1.90 4.30 6.08
N ALA A 38 -2.70 4.56 5.05
CA ALA A 38 -4.07 5.04 5.21
C ALA A 38 -5.06 3.96 5.70
N GLY A 39 -4.69 2.69 5.64
CA GLY A 39 -5.56 1.58 5.96
C GLY A 39 -6.79 1.46 5.08
N THR A 40 -6.78 2.02 3.91
CA THR A 40 -7.90 1.94 2.99
C THR A 40 -7.95 0.55 2.37
N GLY A 41 -9.08 -0.12 2.51
CA GLY A 41 -9.40 -1.26 1.67
C GLY A 41 -9.72 -0.74 0.27
N HIS A 42 -8.73 -0.80 -0.62
CA HIS A 42 -8.85 -0.22 -1.96
C HIS A 42 -9.81 -1.04 -2.82
N ALA A 43 -11.09 -0.67 -2.76
CA ALA A 43 -12.18 -1.26 -3.55
C ALA A 43 -12.60 -0.37 -4.73
N GLY A 44 -11.73 0.51 -5.23
CA GLY A 44 -12.06 1.40 -6.34
C GLY A 44 -13.15 2.44 -6.07
N ILE A 45 -13.70 2.50 -4.84
CA ILE A 45 -14.87 3.31 -4.51
C ILE A 45 -14.55 4.80 -4.49
N CYS A 46 -13.60 5.21 -3.64
CA CYS A 46 -13.32 6.63 -3.38
C CYS A 46 -12.06 7.17 -4.06
N GLU A 47 -11.15 6.31 -4.48
CA GLU A 47 -9.86 6.70 -5.06
C GLU A 47 -10.02 7.17 -6.51
N LEU A 48 -9.93 8.47 -6.72
CA LEU A 48 -10.13 9.09 -8.04
C LEU A 48 -8.93 8.91 -8.98
N SER A 49 -7.76 8.56 -8.46
CA SER A 49 -6.58 8.30 -9.28
C SER A 49 -6.67 7.04 -10.16
N TYR A 50 -7.62 6.16 -9.88
CA TYR A 50 -7.92 5.01 -10.78
C TYR A 50 -8.70 5.41 -12.02
N THR A 51 -9.23 6.61 -12.06
CA THR A 51 -10.07 7.15 -13.13
C THR A 51 -9.70 8.60 -13.41
N PRO A 52 -8.42 8.91 -13.76
CA PRO A 52 -7.87 10.27 -13.65
C PRO A 52 -8.47 11.25 -14.65
N ASN A 53 -8.93 10.78 -15.80
CA ASN A 53 -9.32 11.62 -16.91
C ASN A 53 -10.78 11.43 -17.30
N GLN A 54 -11.38 12.47 -17.84
CA GLN A 54 -12.61 12.43 -18.58
C GLN A 54 -12.27 12.40 -20.07
N GLU A 55 -12.90 11.47 -20.81
CA GLU A 55 -12.70 11.32 -22.24
C GLU A 55 -13.37 12.46 -23.03
N GLU A 56 -13.03 12.61 -24.32
CA GLU A 56 -13.60 13.68 -25.19
C GLU A 56 -15.12 13.60 -25.32
N ASP A 57 -15.69 12.39 -25.21
CA ASP A 57 -17.15 12.16 -25.25
C ASP A 57 -17.84 12.43 -23.91
N GLY A 58 -17.09 12.87 -22.91
CA GLY A 58 -17.57 13.16 -21.55
C GLY A 58 -17.68 11.95 -20.64
N THR A 59 -17.32 10.74 -21.09
CA THR A 59 -17.28 9.53 -20.25
C THR A 59 -16.01 9.45 -19.41
N VAL A 60 -15.96 8.50 -18.48
CA VAL A 60 -14.77 8.20 -17.66
C VAL A 60 -14.50 6.71 -17.77
N ASP A 61 -13.26 6.32 -18.13
CA ASP A 61 -12.86 4.93 -18.07
C ASP A 61 -12.75 4.48 -16.59
N VAL A 62 -13.57 3.51 -16.23
CA VAL A 62 -13.67 2.94 -14.87
C VAL A 62 -13.08 1.54 -14.74
N SER A 63 -12.50 1.00 -15.81
CA SER A 63 -11.97 -0.37 -15.88
C SER A 63 -10.94 -0.65 -14.77
N LYS A 64 -10.05 0.30 -14.50
CA LYS A 64 -9.05 0.16 -13.43
C LYS A 64 -9.68 0.11 -12.03
N ALA A 65 -10.72 0.90 -11.79
CA ALA A 65 -11.42 0.89 -10.50
C ALA A 65 -12.14 -0.45 -10.27
N ILE A 66 -12.73 -1.03 -11.32
CA ILE A 66 -13.36 -2.35 -11.28
C ILE A 66 -12.32 -3.43 -10.98
N SER A 67 -11.21 -3.47 -11.74
CA SER A 67 -10.14 -4.45 -11.53
C SER A 67 -9.57 -4.39 -10.11
N VAL A 68 -9.37 -3.20 -9.55
CA VAL A 68 -8.88 -3.05 -8.17
C VAL A 68 -9.91 -3.56 -7.15
N PHE A 69 -11.22 -3.41 -7.45
CA PHE A 69 -12.27 -3.99 -6.60
C PHE A 69 -12.21 -5.52 -6.61
N GLU A 70 -12.10 -6.13 -7.79
CA GLU A 70 -11.97 -7.59 -7.96
C GLU A 70 -10.77 -8.13 -7.16
N ASP A 71 -9.61 -7.50 -7.28
CA ASP A 71 -8.40 -7.88 -6.54
C ASP A 71 -8.59 -7.75 -5.01
N PHE A 72 -9.36 -6.75 -4.58
CA PHE A 72 -9.66 -6.54 -3.16
C PHE A 72 -10.65 -7.58 -2.63
N GLU A 73 -11.64 -8.00 -3.43
CA GLU A 73 -12.56 -9.08 -3.08
C GLU A 73 -11.80 -10.39 -2.77
N HIS A 74 -10.77 -10.73 -3.53
CA HIS A 74 -9.92 -11.88 -3.21
C HIS A 74 -9.29 -11.75 -1.82
N SER A 75 -8.89 -10.54 -1.43
CA SER A 75 -8.34 -10.30 -0.09
C SER A 75 -9.40 -10.44 1.00
N LEU A 76 -10.61 -9.92 0.79
CA LEU A 76 -11.72 -10.07 1.74
C LEU A 76 -12.11 -11.54 1.91
N GLN A 77 -12.19 -12.30 0.83
CA GLN A 77 -12.49 -13.74 0.85
C GLN A 77 -11.41 -14.51 1.64
N PHE A 78 -10.14 -14.24 1.36
CA PHE A 78 -9.04 -14.88 2.08
C PHE A 78 -9.02 -14.51 3.56
N TRP A 79 -9.25 -13.24 3.92
CA TRP A 79 -9.33 -12.84 5.33
C TRP A 79 -10.56 -13.45 6.03
N ALA A 80 -11.69 -13.58 5.34
CA ALA A 80 -12.86 -14.29 5.86
C ALA A 80 -12.57 -15.79 6.09
N HIS A 81 -11.87 -16.44 5.15
CA HIS A 81 -11.38 -17.81 5.32
C HIS A 81 -10.46 -17.93 6.54
N THR A 82 -9.44 -17.07 6.65
CA THR A 82 -8.50 -17.11 7.77
C THR A 82 -9.16 -16.80 9.11
N ALA A 83 -10.21 -15.99 9.14
CA ALA A 83 -11.02 -15.75 10.34
C ALA A 83 -11.82 -17.01 10.74
N ARG A 84 -12.47 -17.67 9.77
CA ARG A 84 -13.19 -18.95 10.03
C ARG A 84 -12.24 -20.05 10.52
N ARG A 85 -11.01 -20.06 10.04
CA ARG A 85 -9.95 -20.99 10.47
C ARG A 85 -9.34 -20.62 11.83
N GLY A 86 -9.73 -19.50 12.44
CA GLY A 86 -9.18 -19.02 13.71
C GLY A 86 -7.76 -18.43 13.61
N ILE A 87 -7.25 -18.18 12.40
CA ILE A 87 -5.95 -17.55 12.15
C ILE A 87 -6.04 -16.08 12.54
N ILE A 88 -7.07 -15.39 12.08
CA ILE A 88 -7.44 -14.05 12.59
C ILE A 88 -8.45 -14.26 13.71
N LYS A 89 -8.02 -14.09 14.97
CA LYS A 89 -8.83 -14.36 16.15
C LYS A 89 -9.89 -13.28 16.45
N ASP A 90 -9.63 -12.03 16.11
CA ASP A 90 -10.56 -10.90 16.28
C ASP A 90 -10.54 -9.98 15.05
N THR A 91 -11.52 -10.18 14.17
CA THR A 91 -11.65 -9.41 12.92
C THR A 91 -11.88 -7.93 13.16
N ARG A 92 -12.50 -7.51 14.28
CA ARG A 92 -12.75 -6.10 14.61
C ARG A 92 -11.49 -5.29 14.85
N LYS A 93 -10.37 -5.96 15.17
CA LYS A 93 -9.06 -5.31 15.27
C LYS A 93 -8.42 -5.05 13.91
N CYS A 94 -8.86 -5.79 12.89
CA CYS A 94 -8.29 -5.78 11.55
C CYS A 94 -9.13 -5.00 10.54
N LEU A 95 -10.46 -5.21 10.58
CA LEU A 95 -11.39 -4.79 9.54
C LEU A 95 -12.56 -4.02 10.17
N ASN A 96 -12.73 -2.79 9.78
CA ASN A 96 -13.82 -1.94 10.24
C ASN A 96 -14.57 -1.42 9.01
N SER A 97 -15.86 -1.75 8.89
CA SER A 97 -16.71 -1.23 7.84
C SER A 97 -17.00 0.24 8.08
N LEU A 98 -16.86 1.05 7.05
CA LEU A 98 -17.20 2.46 7.05
C LEU A 98 -17.39 2.98 5.62
N PRO A 99 -18.15 4.07 5.42
CA PRO A 99 -18.37 4.61 4.09
C PRO A 99 -17.10 5.10 3.44
N HIS A 100 -16.99 4.88 2.13
CA HIS A 100 -16.02 5.52 1.25
C HIS A 100 -16.72 6.62 0.43
N ILE A 101 -16.14 7.80 0.43
CA ILE A 101 -16.69 9.00 -0.20
C ILE A 101 -15.64 9.60 -1.14
N SER A 102 -16.01 9.93 -2.37
CA SER A 102 -15.24 10.86 -3.20
C SER A 102 -15.85 12.25 -3.06
N LEU A 103 -15.02 13.28 -2.83
CA LEU A 103 -15.44 14.67 -2.69
C LEU A 103 -14.75 15.54 -3.74
N VAL A 104 -15.54 16.35 -4.43
CA VAL A 104 -15.02 17.42 -5.30
C VAL A 104 -15.70 18.74 -4.95
N HIS A 105 -15.00 19.86 -5.19
CA HIS A 105 -15.45 21.18 -4.73
C HIS A 105 -15.12 22.33 -5.68
N THR A 106 -14.90 22.03 -6.97
CA THR A 106 -14.78 23.02 -8.03
C THR A 106 -15.79 22.77 -9.14
N GLN A 107 -16.09 23.83 -9.92
CA GLN A 107 -17.08 23.75 -11.00
C GLN A 107 -16.69 22.73 -12.08
N GLU A 108 -15.40 22.60 -12.36
CA GLU A 108 -14.85 21.70 -13.39
C GLU A 108 -14.89 20.23 -12.94
N GLN A 109 -14.78 19.98 -11.64
CA GLN A 109 -14.71 18.63 -11.10
C GLN A 109 -16.08 17.94 -10.97
N VAL A 110 -17.17 18.72 -10.83
CA VAL A 110 -18.52 18.18 -10.64
C VAL A 110 -18.97 17.29 -11.81
N PRO A 111 -18.83 17.73 -13.10
CA PRO A 111 -19.18 16.87 -14.24
C PRO A 111 -18.34 15.60 -14.31
N TYR A 112 -17.04 15.67 -14.04
CA TYR A 112 -16.17 14.52 -13.98
C TYR A 112 -16.65 13.49 -12.94
N LEU A 113 -16.91 13.92 -11.70
CA LEU A 113 -17.36 13.00 -10.65
C LEU A 113 -18.70 12.35 -10.99
N LYS A 114 -19.61 13.09 -11.64
CA LYS A 114 -20.88 12.58 -12.12
C LYS A 114 -20.69 11.51 -13.20
N ALA A 115 -19.85 11.78 -14.20
CA ALA A 115 -19.55 10.84 -15.27
C ALA A 115 -18.90 9.55 -14.73
N ARG A 116 -17.96 9.69 -13.77
CA ARG A 116 -17.37 8.56 -13.06
C ARG A 116 -18.43 7.72 -12.35
N TYR A 117 -19.32 8.35 -11.60
CA TYR A 117 -20.43 7.69 -10.92
C TYR A 117 -21.31 6.91 -11.90
N GLU A 118 -21.71 7.54 -13.03
CA GLU A 118 -22.54 6.91 -14.05
C GLU A 118 -21.82 5.73 -14.71
N GLY A 119 -20.51 5.80 -14.89
CA GLY A 119 -19.69 4.68 -15.38
C GLY A 119 -19.65 3.52 -14.41
N LEU A 120 -19.28 3.78 -13.16
CA LEU A 120 -19.15 2.77 -12.10
C LEU A 120 -20.48 2.07 -11.80
N LYS A 121 -21.58 2.82 -11.72
CA LYS A 121 -22.91 2.28 -11.38
C LYS A 121 -23.46 1.24 -12.34
N LYS A 122 -22.90 1.13 -13.53
CA LYS A 122 -23.23 0.06 -14.50
C LYS A 122 -22.71 -1.31 -14.08
N HIS A 123 -21.72 -1.34 -13.17
CA HIS A 123 -21.15 -2.58 -12.67
C HIS A 123 -21.76 -2.93 -11.30
N HIS A 124 -22.10 -4.20 -11.09
CA HIS A 124 -22.80 -4.69 -9.90
C HIS A 124 -22.10 -4.36 -8.57
N PHE A 125 -20.76 -4.27 -8.53
CA PHE A 125 -20.02 -3.88 -7.33
C PHE A 125 -20.38 -2.48 -6.82
N PHE A 126 -20.76 -1.58 -7.73
CA PHE A 126 -21.02 -0.17 -7.42
C PHE A 126 -22.51 0.19 -7.47
N GLU A 127 -23.40 -0.80 -7.62
CA GLU A 127 -24.85 -0.59 -7.63
C GLU A 127 -25.36 0.20 -6.42
N PRO A 128 -24.85 -0.01 -5.17
CA PRO A 128 -25.29 0.77 -4.01
C PRO A 128 -24.73 2.19 -3.95
N MET A 129 -23.80 2.56 -4.85
CA MET A 129 -23.19 3.90 -4.83
C MET A 129 -24.24 4.99 -5.05
N ARG A 130 -24.12 6.09 -4.32
CA ARG A 130 -24.96 7.29 -4.45
C ARG A 130 -24.10 8.46 -4.90
N PHE A 131 -24.70 9.37 -5.63
CA PHE A 131 -24.11 10.67 -6.02
C PHE A 131 -25.02 11.79 -5.58
N SER A 132 -24.45 12.85 -5.02
CA SER A 132 -25.22 14.04 -4.62
C SER A 132 -24.45 15.33 -4.83
N THR A 133 -25.18 16.38 -5.14
CA THR A 133 -24.77 17.79 -5.05
C THR A 133 -25.53 18.52 -3.94
N ASP A 134 -26.46 17.84 -3.26
CA ASP A 134 -27.20 18.40 -2.15
C ASP A 134 -26.31 18.47 -0.90
N ARG A 135 -26.10 19.70 -0.45
CA ARG A 135 -25.23 20.02 0.70
C ARG A 135 -25.72 19.37 2.00
N LYS A 136 -27.05 19.25 2.16
CA LYS A 136 -27.66 18.63 3.35
C LYS A 136 -27.40 17.13 3.35
N GLU A 137 -27.62 16.47 2.23
CA GLU A 137 -27.33 15.04 2.08
C GLU A 137 -25.85 14.74 2.30
N ILE A 138 -24.93 15.53 1.73
CA ILE A 138 -23.48 15.38 1.95
C ILE A 138 -23.12 15.64 3.43
N ALA A 139 -23.78 16.58 4.10
CA ALA A 139 -23.59 16.82 5.53
C ALA A 139 -24.08 15.64 6.39
N ASP A 140 -25.15 14.97 5.99
CA ASP A 140 -25.66 13.77 6.67
C ASP A 140 -24.67 12.58 6.51
N TRP A 141 -23.99 12.47 5.37
CA TRP A 141 -22.95 11.46 5.15
C TRP A 141 -21.66 11.74 5.95
N ALA A 142 -21.21 12.99 5.97
CA ALA A 142 -19.98 13.39 6.64
C ALA A 142 -20.03 14.87 7.07
N PRO A 143 -20.52 15.15 8.28
CA PRO A 143 -20.79 16.53 8.73
C PRO A 143 -19.61 17.49 8.66
N LEU A 144 -18.38 16.99 8.86
CA LEU A 144 -17.19 17.84 8.84
C LEU A 144 -16.93 18.44 7.46
N LEU A 145 -17.36 17.78 6.38
CA LEU A 145 -17.14 18.26 5.01
C LEU A 145 -17.91 19.55 4.71
N MET A 146 -19.04 19.73 5.37
CA MET A 146 -19.96 20.84 5.09
C MET A 146 -19.92 21.93 6.15
N LYS A 147 -19.46 21.61 7.36
CA LYS A 147 -19.42 22.58 8.46
C LYS A 147 -18.44 23.74 8.13
N GLY A 148 -18.99 24.96 8.04
CA GLY A 148 -18.24 26.16 7.70
C GLY A 148 -17.90 26.31 6.21
N ARG A 149 -18.41 25.44 5.33
CA ARG A 149 -18.18 25.54 3.89
C ARG A 149 -18.99 26.68 3.28
N ASN A 150 -18.31 27.53 2.49
CA ASN A 150 -18.93 28.62 1.78
C ASN A 150 -20.13 28.13 0.92
N GLU A 151 -21.29 28.74 1.09
CA GLU A 151 -22.51 28.35 0.38
C GLU A 151 -22.42 28.47 -1.14
N ALA A 152 -21.65 29.43 -1.65
CA ALA A 152 -21.44 29.62 -3.07
C ALA A 152 -20.45 28.61 -3.68
N GLN A 153 -19.70 27.86 -2.86
CA GLN A 153 -18.73 26.89 -3.36
C GLN A 153 -19.47 25.66 -3.95
N PRO A 154 -19.21 25.29 -5.22
CA PRO A 154 -19.71 24.05 -5.77
C PRO A 154 -19.25 22.85 -4.94
N VAL A 155 -20.09 21.83 -4.83
CA VAL A 155 -19.72 20.58 -4.17
C VAL A 155 -20.48 19.43 -4.81
N ALA A 156 -19.80 18.30 -4.97
CA ALA A 156 -20.42 17.03 -5.27
C ALA A 156 -19.67 15.91 -4.53
N ALA A 157 -20.40 14.87 -4.20
CA ALA A 157 -19.80 13.69 -3.58
C ALA A 157 -20.45 12.41 -4.10
N THR A 158 -19.66 11.32 -4.12
CA THR A 158 -20.19 9.96 -4.16
C THR A 158 -20.04 9.32 -2.80
N HIS A 159 -20.96 8.44 -2.45
CA HIS A 159 -20.99 7.72 -1.17
C HIS A 159 -21.31 6.25 -1.41
N MET A 160 -20.61 5.37 -0.71
CA MET A 160 -20.89 3.93 -0.71
C MET A 160 -20.54 3.32 0.64
N ASP A 161 -21.47 2.54 1.21
CA ASP A 161 -21.33 1.92 2.55
C ASP A 161 -20.42 0.67 2.52
N GLY A 162 -20.01 0.12 1.46
CA GLY A 162 -19.18 -1.10 1.37
C GLY A 162 -17.68 -0.89 1.61
N GLY A 163 -17.26 0.30 2.03
CA GLY A 163 -15.86 0.60 2.27
C GLY A 163 -15.32 0.01 3.57
N THR A 164 -14.00 -0.03 3.70
CA THR A 164 -13.32 -0.59 4.89
C THR A 164 -12.11 0.25 5.31
N ASP A 165 -11.91 0.32 6.63
CA ASP A 165 -10.63 0.66 7.23
C ASP A 165 -9.93 -0.63 7.69
N VAL A 166 -8.71 -0.86 7.21
CA VAL A 166 -7.95 -2.09 7.45
C VAL A 166 -6.71 -1.79 8.29
N ASN A 167 -6.54 -2.50 9.40
CA ASN A 167 -5.30 -2.55 10.15
C ASN A 167 -4.42 -3.69 9.62
N PHE A 168 -3.65 -3.43 8.57
CA PHE A 168 -2.74 -4.42 7.96
C PHE A 168 -1.68 -4.92 8.93
N GLY A 169 -1.33 -4.11 9.94
CA GLY A 169 -0.41 -4.51 10.99
C GLY A 169 -0.96 -5.64 11.83
N GLU A 170 -2.24 -5.60 12.18
CA GLU A 170 -2.89 -6.65 12.97
C GLU A 170 -3.05 -7.94 12.17
N ILE A 171 -3.42 -7.85 10.89
CA ILE A 171 -3.44 -9.01 9.98
C ILE A 171 -2.06 -9.66 9.93
N SER A 172 -1.00 -8.85 9.72
CA SER A 172 0.38 -9.35 9.65
C SER A 172 0.82 -10.00 10.96
N ARG A 173 0.46 -9.42 12.13
CA ARG A 173 0.73 -10.01 13.46
C ARG A 173 0.04 -11.36 13.62
N SER A 174 -1.25 -11.43 13.29
CA SER A 174 -2.02 -12.68 13.37
C SER A 174 -1.42 -13.78 12.49
N PHE A 175 -1.04 -13.43 11.26
CA PHE A 175 -0.42 -14.38 10.33
C PHE A 175 0.95 -14.86 10.79
N CYS A 176 1.82 -13.95 11.26
CA CYS A 176 3.13 -14.33 11.79
C CYS A 176 3.00 -15.24 13.03
N GLN A 177 2.08 -14.91 13.93
CA GLN A 177 1.81 -15.75 15.11
C GLN A 177 1.34 -17.14 14.72
N TRP A 178 0.37 -17.23 13.81
CA TRP A 178 -0.14 -18.52 13.36
C TRP A 178 0.93 -19.36 12.66
N ILE A 179 1.77 -18.74 11.81
CA ILE A 179 2.88 -19.44 11.15
C ILE A 179 3.85 -20.01 12.20
N ASP A 180 4.17 -19.24 13.24
CA ASP A 180 5.09 -19.69 14.31
C ASP A 180 4.52 -20.85 15.14
N GLU A 181 3.19 -20.98 15.18
CA GLU A 181 2.48 -22.08 15.84
C GLU A 181 2.43 -23.36 14.99
N GLN A 182 2.81 -23.31 13.69
CA GLN A 182 2.76 -24.47 12.79
C GLN A 182 4.04 -25.32 12.88
N GLU A 183 3.86 -26.63 12.68
CA GLU A 183 4.98 -27.56 12.61
C GLU A 183 5.95 -27.20 11.47
N ASN A 184 7.24 -27.29 11.73
CA ASN A 184 8.34 -26.96 10.81
C ASN A 184 8.35 -25.49 10.34
N CYS A 185 7.65 -24.59 11.03
CA CYS A 185 7.63 -23.17 10.72
C CYS A 185 8.25 -22.36 11.84
N ARG A 186 8.78 -21.17 11.49
CA ARG A 186 9.34 -20.24 12.46
C ARG A 186 9.31 -18.81 11.95
N THR A 187 8.94 -17.87 12.83
CA THR A 187 9.10 -16.44 12.64
C THR A 187 10.22 -15.92 13.53
N GLN A 188 11.18 -15.21 12.95
CA GLN A 188 12.35 -14.71 13.67
C GLN A 188 12.45 -13.20 13.54
N PHE A 189 12.18 -12.51 14.66
CA PHE A 189 12.28 -11.06 14.78
C PHE A 189 13.68 -10.66 15.25
N GLY A 190 14.11 -9.42 14.95
CA GLY A 190 15.47 -8.96 15.22
C GLY A 190 16.53 -9.69 14.37
N HIS A 191 16.12 -10.20 13.20
CA HIS A 191 16.97 -10.98 12.32
C HIS A 191 16.98 -10.40 10.90
N ARG A 192 18.11 -9.88 10.50
CA ARG A 192 18.31 -9.26 9.17
C ARG A 192 18.86 -10.29 8.18
N VAL A 193 18.19 -10.49 7.06
CA VAL A 193 18.81 -11.15 5.91
C VAL A 193 19.84 -10.20 5.32
N VAL A 194 21.09 -10.63 5.31
CA VAL A 194 22.23 -9.80 4.89
C VAL A 194 22.81 -10.22 3.54
N ASP A 195 22.53 -11.45 3.11
CA ASP A 195 23.05 -11.99 1.85
C ASP A 195 22.18 -13.13 1.32
N LEU A 196 22.16 -13.27 -0.02
CA LEU A 196 21.43 -14.30 -0.76
C LEU A 196 22.35 -14.88 -1.83
N ASN A 197 22.79 -16.11 -1.67
CA ASN A 197 23.66 -16.78 -2.61
C ASN A 197 23.00 -18.03 -3.18
N LYS A 198 23.07 -18.19 -4.49
CA LYS A 198 22.62 -19.44 -5.11
C LYS A 198 23.52 -20.60 -4.70
N LYS A 199 22.94 -21.78 -4.43
CA LYS A 199 23.71 -22.98 -4.12
C LYS A 199 24.56 -23.38 -5.33
N THR A 200 25.75 -23.89 -5.11
CA THR A 200 26.65 -24.40 -6.18
C THR A 200 26.01 -25.51 -7.01
N SER A 201 25.10 -26.27 -6.44
CA SER A 201 24.29 -27.25 -7.18
C SER A 201 23.32 -26.65 -8.18
N GLY A 202 23.15 -25.31 -8.20
CA GLY A 202 22.20 -24.58 -9.02
C GLY A 202 20.75 -24.65 -8.55
N LYS A 203 20.44 -25.47 -7.54
CA LYS A 203 19.08 -25.60 -6.98
C LYS A 203 19.00 -24.99 -5.59
N GLY A 204 18.16 -23.95 -5.44
CA GLY A 204 17.90 -23.28 -4.17
C GLY A 204 18.99 -22.27 -3.74
N TRP A 205 18.86 -21.77 -2.52
CA TRP A 205 19.56 -20.61 -2.00
C TRP A 205 20.26 -20.90 -0.66
N ILE A 206 21.30 -20.16 -0.38
CA ILE A 206 21.91 -20.00 0.93
C ILE A 206 21.59 -18.59 1.40
N VAL A 207 20.69 -18.49 2.37
CA VAL A 207 20.25 -17.23 2.99
C VAL A 207 21.12 -16.98 4.20
N THR A 208 21.89 -15.88 4.20
CA THR A 208 22.67 -15.49 5.37
C THR A 208 21.89 -14.52 6.21
N VAL A 209 21.61 -14.90 7.45
CA VAL A 209 20.84 -14.14 8.40
C VAL A 209 21.72 -13.71 9.56
N ARG A 210 21.62 -12.43 9.96
CA ARG A 210 22.31 -11.86 11.12
C ARG A 210 21.32 -11.54 12.22
N ASN A 211 21.58 -12.00 13.42
CA ASN A 211 20.87 -11.55 14.60
C ASN A 211 21.34 -10.13 14.96
N GLU A 212 20.42 -9.17 15.04
CA GLU A 212 20.76 -7.75 15.23
C GLU A 212 21.25 -7.42 16.64
N LYS A 213 20.96 -8.29 17.64
CA LYS A 213 21.43 -8.10 19.04
C LYS A 213 22.83 -8.70 19.23
N THR A 214 23.04 -9.92 18.75
CA THR A 214 24.28 -10.65 19.00
C THR A 214 25.31 -10.49 17.86
N CYS A 215 24.90 -9.92 16.73
CA CYS A 215 25.69 -9.85 15.50
C CYS A 215 26.10 -11.21 14.91
N GLN A 216 25.64 -12.31 15.49
CA GLN A 216 25.94 -13.65 14.99
C GLN A 216 25.24 -13.89 13.65
N LYS A 217 25.93 -14.56 12.74
CA LYS A 217 25.41 -14.94 11.44
C LYS A 217 25.14 -16.43 11.39
N GLN A 218 24.03 -16.79 10.76
CA GLN A 218 23.67 -18.17 10.43
C GLN A 218 23.38 -18.28 8.92
N LYS A 219 23.61 -19.47 8.36
CA LYS A 219 23.30 -19.79 6.97
C LYS A 219 22.15 -20.78 6.95
N ILE A 220 21.13 -20.48 6.15
CA ILE A 220 19.91 -21.27 6.02
C ILE A 220 19.79 -21.69 4.56
N HIS A 221 19.44 -22.95 4.35
CA HIS A 221 19.15 -23.46 3.02
C HIS A 221 17.67 -23.33 2.71
N ALA A 222 17.34 -22.75 1.55
CA ALA A 222 15.96 -22.64 1.07
C ALA A 222 15.89 -23.08 -0.39
N ASP A 223 14.80 -23.74 -0.75
CA ASP A 223 14.53 -24.10 -2.14
C ASP A 223 13.86 -22.95 -2.89
N PHE A 224 13.07 -22.16 -2.19
CA PHE A 224 12.44 -20.94 -2.70
C PHE A 224 12.60 -19.80 -1.69
N VAL A 225 12.81 -18.57 -2.20
CA VAL A 225 12.93 -17.34 -1.40
C VAL A 225 11.92 -16.30 -1.90
N PHE A 226 11.09 -15.77 -1.00
CA PHE A 226 10.30 -14.59 -1.28
C PHE A 226 10.88 -13.38 -0.53
N VAL A 227 11.22 -12.32 -1.27
CA VAL A 227 11.76 -11.09 -0.71
C VAL A 227 10.64 -10.05 -0.57
N GLY A 228 10.00 -10.01 0.59
CA GLY A 228 8.95 -9.05 0.93
C GLY A 228 9.42 -7.98 1.93
N ALA A 229 10.65 -7.47 1.74
CA ALA A 229 11.32 -6.57 2.68
C ALA A 229 10.97 -5.07 2.46
N GLY A 230 9.88 -4.77 1.75
CA GLY A 230 9.49 -3.38 1.45
C GLY A 230 10.61 -2.63 0.74
N GLY A 231 11.01 -1.46 1.24
CA GLY A 231 12.13 -0.70 0.69
C GLY A 231 13.47 -1.44 0.70
N GLY A 232 13.63 -2.43 1.59
CA GLY A 232 14.82 -3.31 1.63
C GLY A 232 14.85 -4.39 0.55
N SER A 233 13.79 -4.58 -0.23
CA SER A 233 13.73 -5.65 -1.25
C SER A 233 14.75 -5.44 -2.36
N LEU A 234 14.84 -4.24 -2.92
CA LEU A 234 15.78 -3.95 -4.00
C LEU A 234 17.26 -4.22 -3.61
N PRO A 235 17.78 -3.71 -2.47
CA PRO A 235 19.14 -4.02 -2.02
C PRO A 235 19.39 -5.52 -1.82
N LEU A 236 18.43 -6.29 -1.34
CA LEU A 236 18.55 -7.74 -1.19
C LEU A 236 18.59 -8.45 -2.54
N LEU A 237 17.71 -8.06 -3.47
CA LEU A 237 17.73 -8.60 -4.83
C LEU A 237 19.06 -8.30 -5.56
N GLN A 238 19.58 -7.09 -5.40
CA GLN A 238 20.89 -6.75 -5.98
C GLN A 238 22.02 -7.65 -5.45
N LYS A 239 21.92 -8.13 -4.21
CA LYS A 239 22.87 -9.09 -3.62
C LYS A 239 22.67 -10.51 -4.13
N SER A 240 21.47 -10.89 -4.53
CA SER A 240 21.19 -12.23 -5.06
C SER A 240 21.90 -12.50 -6.39
N GLY A 241 22.28 -11.43 -7.10
CA GLY A 241 22.99 -11.56 -8.39
C GLY A 241 22.11 -12.08 -9.54
N ILE A 242 20.78 -12.10 -9.39
CA ILE A 242 19.89 -12.52 -10.49
C ILE A 242 19.90 -11.46 -11.60
N PRO A 243 19.94 -11.86 -12.89
CA PRO A 243 19.98 -10.92 -14.01
C PRO A 243 18.78 -10.00 -14.08
N GLU A 244 17.62 -10.47 -13.65
CA GLU A 244 16.34 -9.78 -13.75
C GLU A 244 16.27 -8.49 -12.92
N VAL A 245 17.16 -8.34 -11.92
CA VAL A 245 17.26 -7.09 -11.13
C VAL A 245 18.09 -6.01 -11.81
N SER A 246 18.76 -6.36 -12.89
CA SER A 246 19.58 -5.40 -13.64
C SER A 246 18.72 -4.26 -14.19
N GLY A 247 19.17 -3.02 -14.06
CA GLY A 247 18.43 -1.84 -14.49
C GLY A 247 17.41 -1.31 -13.46
N TYR A 248 17.06 -2.09 -12.43
CA TYR A 248 16.15 -1.59 -11.39
C TYR A 248 16.85 -0.61 -10.45
N GLY A 249 16.17 0.50 -10.19
CA GLY A 249 16.49 1.48 -9.17
C GLY A 249 15.34 1.67 -8.20
N GLY A 250 15.60 2.32 -7.08
CA GLY A 250 14.58 2.71 -6.10
C GLY A 250 14.58 4.20 -5.87
N PHE A 251 13.40 4.80 -5.85
CA PHE A 251 13.20 6.21 -5.52
C PHE A 251 12.36 6.32 -4.23
N PRO A 252 12.98 6.65 -3.10
CA PRO A 252 12.28 6.71 -1.82
C PRO A 252 11.51 8.01 -1.67
N ILE A 253 10.26 7.90 -1.26
CA ILE A 253 9.39 9.01 -0.91
C ILE A 253 8.90 8.81 0.51
N GLY A 254 9.29 9.68 1.43
CA GLY A 254 8.75 9.73 2.77
C GLY A 254 7.32 10.26 2.77
N GLY A 255 6.54 9.87 3.76
CA GLY A 255 5.20 10.38 3.96
C GLY A 255 5.06 11.04 5.34
N GLN A 256 4.13 11.98 5.44
CA GLN A 256 3.69 12.55 6.72
C GLN A 256 2.16 12.66 6.73
N TRP A 257 1.60 12.57 7.92
CA TRP A 257 0.17 12.72 8.18
C TRP A 257 -0.07 13.86 9.15
N MET A 258 -1.19 14.54 8.97
CA MET A 258 -1.83 15.26 10.06
C MET A 258 -2.84 14.33 10.73
N ILE A 259 -2.77 14.18 12.05
CA ILE A 259 -3.70 13.33 12.80
C ILE A 259 -4.44 14.13 13.86
N SER A 260 -5.70 13.77 14.09
CA SER A 260 -6.50 14.28 15.20
C SER A 260 -6.94 13.11 16.09
N ARG A 261 -6.69 13.27 17.39
CA ARG A 261 -7.19 12.38 18.45
C ARG A 261 -8.21 13.08 19.36
N ASN A 262 -8.63 14.31 19.00
CA ASN A 262 -9.63 15.03 19.78
C ASN A 262 -10.98 14.33 19.66
N PRO A 263 -11.55 13.77 20.77
CA PRO A 263 -12.80 13.01 20.71
C PRO A 263 -13.99 13.82 20.14
N LYS A 264 -14.00 15.14 20.36
CA LYS A 264 -15.07 16.03 19.86
C LYS A 264 -15.04 16.21 18.34
N VAL A 265 -13.86 16.01 17.71
CA VAL A 265 -13.68 16.06 16.27
C VAL A 265 -13.88 14.67 15.68
N VAL A 266 -13.19 13.67 16.26
CA VAL A 266 -13.19 12.28 15.80
C VAL A 266 -14.60 11.68 15.73
N ALA A 267 -15.43 11.92 16.77
CA ALA A 267 -16.81 11.41 16.82
C ALA A 267 -17.73 11.93 15.69
N LYS A 268 -17.31 12.96 14.95
CA LYS A 268 -18.12 13.59 13.88
C LYS A 268 -17.73 13.12 12.49
N HIS A 269 -16.83 12.17 12.38
CA HIS A 269 -16.38 11.66 11.09
C HIS A 269 -16.15 10.15 11.16
N THR A 270 -16.87 9.43 10.31
CA THR A 270 -16.85 7.95 10.27
C THR A 270 -16.74 7.46 8.83
N ALA A 271 -15.94 8.13 8.01
CA ALA A 271 -15.78 7.82 6.59
C ALA A 271 -14.30 7.91 6.17
N LYS A 272 -14.01 7.40 4.98
CA LYS A 272 -12.81 7.77 4.21
C LYS A 272 -13.22 8.68 3.08
N VAL A 273 -12.67 9.88 3.03
CA VAL A 273 -13.03 10.90 2.06
C VAL A 273 -11.83 11.27 1.20
N TYR A 274 -11.90 10.95 -0.07
CA TYR A 274 -10.86 11.21 -1.05
C TYR A 274 -11.24 12.35 -1.97
N GLY A 275 -10.28 13.23 -2.27
CA GLY A 275 -10.41 14.29 -3.25
C GLY A 275 -9.80 13.94 -4.60
N GLN A 276 -9.87 14.88 -5.53
CA GLN A 276 -9.14 14.83 -6.79
C GLN A 276 -7.90 15.71 -6.69
N ALA A 277 -6.79 15.26 -7.30
CA ALA A 277 -5.61 16.08 -7.43
C ALA A 277 -5.92 17.39 -8.17
N LEU A 278 -5.41 18.51 -7.67
CA LEU A 278 -5.47 19.80 -8.36
C LEU A 278 -4.12 20.05 -9.04
N GLY A 279 -4.16 20.29 -10.35
CA GLY A 279 -2.96 20.60 -11.14
C GLY A 279 -2.03 19.40 -11.36
N ALA A 280 -0.72 19.65 -11.44
CA ALA A 280 0.33 18.66 -11.74
C ALA A 280 0.73 17.77 -10.55
N ALA A 281 -0.05 17.72 -9.46
CA ALA A 281 0.27 16.89 -8.32
C ALA A 281 0.23 15.39 -8.72
N PRO A 282 1.25 14.61 -8.36
CA PRO A 282 1.24 13.17 -8.62
C PRO A 282 -0.01 12.52 -8.00
N THR A 283 -0.64 11.60 -8.70
CA THR A 283 -1.86 10.91 -8.25
C THR A 283 -1.74 10.25 -6.87
N MET A 284 -0.51 9.95 -6.45
CA MET A 284 -0.19 9.34 -5.15
C MET A 284 -0.22 10.31 -3.96
N ALA A 285 -0.29 11.60 -4.23
CA ALA A 285 -0.21 12.66 -3.22
C ALA A 285 -1.55 13.38 -3.05
N VAL A 286 -2.63 12.77 -3.50
CA VAL A 286 -3.97 13.35 -3.31
C VAL A 286 -4.33 13.27 -1.84
N PRO A 287 -4.55 14.39 -1.16
CA PRO A 287 -4.97 14.38 0.23
C PRO A 287 -6.34 13.73 0.40
N HIS A 288 -6.50 13.03 1.51
CA HIS A 288 -7.77 12.44 1.93
C HIS A 288 -7.95 12.60 3.44
N LEU A 289 -9.21 12.64 3.87
CA LEU A 289 -9.61 12.75 5.28
C LEU A 289 -10.23 11.44 5.72
N ASP A 290 -9.52 10.69 6.54
CA ASP A 290 -9.86 9.31 6.87
C ASP A 290 -10.13 9.09 8.36
N THR A 291 -11.16 8.33 8.64
CA THR A 291 -11.25 7.61 9.92
C THR A 291 -10.27 6.44 9.92
N ARG A 292 -9.52 6.31 11.01
CA ARG A 292 -8.62 5.19 11.29
C ARG A 292 -8.99 4.51 12.60
N MET A 293 -9.06 3.18 12.57
CA MET A 293 -9.22 2.34 13.76
C MET A 293 -7.92 1.58 14.02
N ILE A 294 -7.14 2.04 15.00
CA ILE A 294 -5.85 1.43 15.34
C ILE A 294 -5.85 1.09 16.83
N ASP A 295 -5.58 -0.18 17.14
CA ASP A 295 -5.55 -0.70 18.51
C ASP A 295 -6.84 -0.38 19.31
N GLY A 296 -8.00 -0.45 18.64
CA GLY A 296 -9.32 -0.16 19.22
C GLY A 296 -9.60 1.33 19.47
N LYS A 297 -8.74 2.22 18.97
CA LYS A 297 -8.92 3.68 19.10
C LYS A 297 -9.19 4.31 17.75
N GLN A 298 -10.25 5.11 17.70
CA GLN A 298 -10.56 5.92 16.53
C GLN A 298 -9.73 7.21 16.52
N SER A 299 -9.25 7.56 15.34
CA SER A 299 -8.54 8.81 15.07
C SER A 299 -8.89 9.30 13.68
N LEU A 300 -8.65 10.57 13.39
CA LEU A 300 -8.69 11.08 12.02
C LEU A 300 -7.28 11.27 11.48
N LEU A 301 -7.14 10.96 10.21
CA LEU A 301 -5.91 11.08 9.45
C LEU A 301 -6.16 11.99 8.24
N PHE A 302 -5.27 12.94 7.97
CA PHE A 302 -5.32 13.76 6.77
C PHE A 302 -3.95 13.82 6.09
N GLY A 303 -3.94 13.67 4.78
CA GLY A 303 -2.76 13.62 3.92
C GLY A 303 -2.95 12.58 2.81
N PRO A 304 -1.88 11.96 2.31
CA PRO A 304 -0.48 12.09 2.71
C PRO A 304 0.17 13.39 2.25
N PHE A 305 1.18 13.83 3.01
CA PHE A 305 2.12 14.85 2.58
C PHE A 305 3.43 14.16 2.25
N ALA A 306 3.94 14.40 1.05
CA ALA A 306 5.21 13.81 0.65
C ALA A 306 6.38 14.54 1.34
N ALA A 307 7.44 13.78 1.60
CA ALA A 307 8.67 14.32 2.18
C ALA A 307 9.87 13.71 1.47
N TRP A 308 10.90 14.50 1.26
CA TRP A 308 12.16 14.01 0.73
C TRP A 308 12.87 13.11 1.74
N THR A 309 13.36 11.96 1.30
CA THR A 309 14.20 11.09 2.11
C THR A 309 15.19 10.33 1.24
N GLY A 310 16.39 10.03 1.76
CA GLY A 310 17.31 9.06 1.15
C GLY A 310 17.16 7.66 1.72
N LYS A 311 16.33 7.50 2.77
CA LYS A 311 16.13 6.21 3.45
C LYS A 311 15.15 5.34 2.67
N PHE A 312 15.42 4.05 2.62
CA PHE A 312 14.49 3.05 2.09
C PHE A 312 13.57 2.45 3.14
N LEU A 313 13.96 2.51 4.40
CA LEU A 313 13.19 2.02 5.55
C LEU A 313 13.12 3.09 6.62
N HIS A 314 11.99 3.16 7.31
CA HIS A 314 11.82 4.05 8.45
C HIS A 314 12.66 3.56 9.65
N ASN A 315 12.58 2.26 9.95
CA ASN A 315 13.34 1.61 11.02
C ASN A 315 14.62 0.98 10.46
N GLY A 316 15.76 1.48 10.91
CA GLY A 316 17.07 0.94 10.52
C GLY A 316 17.48 1.27 9.07
N GLY A 317 16.80 2.20 8.40
CA GLY A 317 17.23 2.78 7.14
C GLY A 317 18.26 3.89 7.35
N SER A 318 19.05 4.14 6.31
CA SER A 318 20.09 5.17 6.25
C SER A 318 19.84 6.14 5.10
N HIS A 319 20.18 7.40 5.26
CA HIS A 319 20.18 8.36 4.15
C HIS A 319 21.14 7.97 3.01
N PHE A 320 22.04 7.02 3.26
CA PHE A 320 22.90 6.42 2.26
C PHE A 320 22.25 5.25 1.51
N ASP A 321 21.04 4.82 1.83
CA ASP A 321 20.36 3.70 1.15
C ASP A 321 20.20 3.99 -0.35
N LEU A 322 19.77 5.20 -0.70
CA LEU A 322 19.63 5.61 -2.11
C LEU A 322 20.97 5.61 -2.85
N PRO A 323 22.04 6.33 -2.44
CA PRO A 323 23.31 6.28 -3.13
C PRO A 323 23.94 4.88 -3.14
N LEU A 324 23.77 4.07 -2.09
CA LEU A 324 24.27 2.70 -2.05
C LEU A 324 23.48 1.72 -2.94
N SER A 325 22.31 2.08 -3.41
CA SER A 325 21.53 1.28 -4.37
C SER A 325 21.92 1.53 -5.82
N VAL A 326 22.74 2.56 -6.07
CA VAL A 326 23.21 2.90 -7.42
C VAL A 326 24.23 1.84 -7.91
N ARG A 327 23.99 1.34 -9.11
CA ARG A 327 24.81 0.34 -9.79
C ARG A 327 25.11 0.81 -11.22
N PRO A 328 26.15 0.32 -11.87
CA PRO A 328 26.42 0.66 -13.28
C PRO A 328 25.22 0.40 -14.20
N GLY A 329 24.41 -0.63 -13.91
CA GLY A 329 23.23 -0.98 -14.70
C GLY A 329 22.03 -0.07 -14.51
N ASN A 330 21.95 0.74 -13.44
CA ASN A 330 20.79 1.60 -13.15
C ASN A 330 21.11 3.09 -13.06
N ILE A 331 22.39 3.49 -13.10
CA ILE A 331 22.80 4.89 -12.91
C ILE A 331 22.18 5.83 -13.96
N LEU A 332 22.12 5.40 -15.23
CA LEU A 332 21.54 6.20 -16.31
C LEU A 332 20.03 6.36 -16.12
N SER A 333 19.33 5.31 -15.70
CA SER A 333 17.90 5.36 -15.39
C SER A 333 17.61 6.32 -14.24
N LEU A 334 18.39 6.24 -13.16
CA LEU A 334 18.25 7.15 -12.01
C LEU A 334 18.54 8.61 -12.38
N MET A 335 19.59 8.88 -13.16
CA MET A 335 19.91 10.23 -13.64
C MET A 335 18.81 10.79 -14.54
N ARG A 336 18.27 9.98 -15.45
CA ARG A 336 17.18 10.40 -16.34
C ARG A 336 15.89 10.63 -15.59
N VAL A 337 15.51 9.78 -14.63
CA VAL A 337 14.37 10.06 -13.73
C VAL A 337 14.55 11.41 -13.06
N GLY A 338 15.72 11.72 -12.51
CA GLY A 338 15.99 13.01 -11.90
C GLY A 338 15.85 14.18 -12.86
N MET A 339 16.31 14.03 -14.11
CA MET A 339 16.24 15.11 -15.10
C MET A 339 14.86 15.28 -15.74
N HIS A 340 14.12 14.19 -16.01
CA HIS A 340 12.81 14.26 -16.65
C HIS A 340 11.67 14.51 -15.66
N ASN A 341 11.89 14.31 -14.36
CA ASN A 341 10.90 14.52 -13.30
C ASN A 341 11.31 15.68 -12.36
N LEU A 342 11.89 16.75 -12.89
CA LEU A 342 12.25 17.92 -12.08
C LEU A 342 11.04 18.53 -11.37
N ASP A 343 9.86 18.48 -12.00
CA ASP A 343 8.62 18.92 -11.37
C ASP A 343 8.24 18.04 -10.17
N LEU A 344 8.44 16.72 -10.26
CA LEU A 344 8.26 15.80 -9.13
C LEU A 344 9.26 16.11 -8.01
N VAL A 345 10.53 16.30 -8.34
CA VAL A 345 11.57 16.65 -7.35
C VAL A 345 11.24 17.97 -6.67
N LYS A 346 10.88 19.00 -7.45
CA LYS A 346 10.43 20.30 -6.93
C LYS A 346 9.22 20.14 -6.02
N TYR A 347 8.21 19.42 -6.47
CA TYR A 347 7.02 19.10 -5.67
C TYR A 347 7.38 18.43 -4.33
N LEU A 348 8.25 17.42 -4.32
CA LEU A 348 8.67 16.73 -3.10
C LEU A 348 9.43 17.65 -2.13
N VAL A 349 10.26 18.56 -2.66
CA VAL A 349 10.96 19.56 -1.85
C VAL A 349 9.97 20.56 -1.26
N GLU A 350 9.04 21.07 -2.06
CA GLU A 350 7.99 22.00 -1.62
C GLU A 350 7.09 21.35 -0.55
N GLN A 351 6.68 20.11 -0.76
CA GLN A 351 5.87 19.35 0.21
C GLN A 351 6.64 19.11 1.52
N GLY A 352 7.91 18.74 1.45
CA GLY A 352 8.76 18.52 2.63
C GLY A 352 9.03 19.79 3.44
N LEU A 353 8.98 20.97 2.79
CA LEU A 353 9.17 22.28 3.43
C LEU A 353 7.86 22.93 3.90
N GLN A 354 6.71 22.29 3.65
CA GLN A 354 5.42 22.83 4.07
C GLN A 354 5.33 23.01 5.59
N SER A 355 4.90 24.20 6.00
CA SER A 355 4.55 24.47 7.39
C SER A 355 3.26 23.77 7.79
N LYS A 356 3.05 23.60 9.10
CA LYS A 356 1.77 23.10 9.64
C LYS A 356 0.58 23.93 9.13
N GLU A 357 0.73 25.25 9.05
CA GLU A 357 -0.35 26.14 8.58
C GLU A 357 -0.65 25.94 7.08
N SER A 358 0.35 25.67 6.25
CA SER A 358 0.13 25.30 4.85
C SER A 358 -0.71 24.04 4.72
N ARG A 359 -0.37 23.00 5.49
CA ARG A 359 -1.11 21.73 5.54
C ARG A 359 -2.53 21.92 6.10
N MET A 360 -2.70 22.83 7.08
CA MET A 360 -4.02 23.19 7.59
C MET A 360 -4.89 23.86 6.51
N ARG A 361 -4.32 24.63 5.59
CA ARG A 361 -5.07 25.19 4.45
C ARG A 361 -5.58 24.07 3.53
N GLU A 362 -4.77 23.06 3.26
CA GLU A 362 -5.20 21.91 2.47
C GLU A 362 -6.29 21.10 3.19
N LEU A 363 -6.15 20.85 4.50
CA LEU A 363 -7.17 20.21 5.30
C LEU A 363 -8.50 20.97 5.26
N ARG A 364 -8.47 22.31 5.29
CA ARG A 364 -9.69 23.15 5.22
C ARG A 364 -10.43 23.07 3.89
N ASN A 365 -9.83 22.51 2.83
CA ASN A 365 -10.56 22.15 1.61
C ASN A 365 -11.53 20.98 1.85
N PHE A 366 -11.23 20.10 2.81
CA PHE A 366 -12.09 18.98 3.23
C PHE A 366 -12.92 19.33 4.46
N TYR A 367 -12.30 19.86 5.48
CA TYR A 367 -12.92 20.27 6.74
C TYR A 367 -12.68 21.77 6.99
N PRO A 368 -13.57 22.66 6.47
CA PRO A 368 -13.35 24.11 6.52
C PRO A 368 -13.18 24.69 7.93
N ASP A 369 -13.86 24.15 8.92
CA ASP A 369 -13.84 24.59 10.33
C ASP A 369 -12.71 23.91 11.14
N ALA A 370 -11.69 23.33 10.48
CA ALA A 370 -10.58 22.66 11.15
C ALA A 370 -9.71 23.66 11.93
N ARG A 371 -9.44 23.35 13.19
CA ARG A 371 -8.60 24.14 14.11
C ARG A 371 -7.23 23.52 14.23
N ALA A 372 -6.17 24.31 14.15
CA ALA A 372 -4.79 23.82 14.20
C ALA A 372 -4.43 23.07 15.51
N ASP A 373 -5.06 23.44 16.62
CA ASP A 373 -4.80 22.83 17.93
C ASP A 373 -5.32 21.38 18.04
N ASP A 374 -6.25 20.98 17.16
CA ASP A 374 -6.80 19.63 17.14
C ASP A 374 -5.95 18.63 16.33
N TRP A 375 -4.88 19.11 15.69
CA TRP A 375 -4.08 18.32 14.74
C TRP A 375 -2.59 18.36 15.07
N GLU A 376 -1.94 17.22 14.97
CA GLU A 376 -0.49 17.06 15.04
C GLU A 376 0.06 16.42 13.75
N VAL A 377 1.32 16.70 13.43
CA VAL A 377 2.02 16.09 12.31
C VAL A 377 2.82 14.91 12.80
N ILE A 378 2.67 13.77 12.13
CA ILE A 378 3.47 12.56 12.38
C ILE A 378 4.13 12.08 11.10
N ASP A 379 5.26 11.39 11.24
CA ASP A 379 5.87 10.69 10.12
C ASP A 379 5.04 9.44 9.79
N ALA A 380 4.92 9.17 8.50
CA ALA A 380 4.31 7.97 7.94
C ALA A 380 5.40 7.00 7.43
N GLY A 381 4.98 5.97 6.71
CA GLY A 381 5.91 5.05 6.08
C GLY A 381 6.70 5.67 4.92
N ILE A 382 7.77 4.99 4.53
CA ILE A 382 8.54 5.31 3.34
C ILE A 382 8.07 4.40 2.20
N ARG A 383 7.81 5.01 1.04
CA ARG A 383 7.49 4.30 -0.20
C ARG A 383 8.71 4.33 -1.09
N VAL A 384 9.22 3.17 -1.50
CA VAL A 384 10.29 3.08 -2.49
C VAL A 384 9.65 2.70 -3.81
N GLN A 385 9.56 3.67 -4.72
CA GLN A 385 9.05 3.45 -6.07
C GLN A 385 10.09 2.73 -6.90
N ALA A 386 9.67 1.73 -7.65
CA ALA A 386 10.55 1.06 -8.59
C ALA A 386 10.81 1.96 -9.80
N ILE A 387 12.07 2.06 -10.18
CA ILE A 387 12.49 2.65 -11.44
C ILE A 387 13.03 1.51 -12.28
N LYS A 388 12.53 1.37 -13.50
CA LYS A 388 12.92 0.32 -14.42
C LYS A 388 13.32 0.92 -15.75
N GLN A 389 14.24 0.27 -16.44
CA GLN A 389 14.54 0.50 -17.83
C GLN A 389 13.90 -0.64 -18.63
N ASP A 390 12.79 -0.41 -19.30
CA ASP A 390 12.21 -1.38 -20.19
C ASP A 390 12.94 -1.36 -21.55
N PRO A 391 13.24 -2.53 -22.14
CA PRO A 391 13.84 -2.60 -23.46
C PRO A 391 12.93 -1.97 -24.50
N GLY A 392 13.38 -0.90 -25.16
CA GLY A 392 12.64 -0.22 -26.23
C GLY A 392 11.86 1.01 -25.76
N GLU A 393 11.78 1.30 -24.48
CA GLU A 393 11.24 2.55 -23.93
C GLU A 393 12.35 3.53 -23.54
N GLU A 394 12.00 4.80 -23.41
CA GLU A 394 12.96 5.79 -22.89
C GLU A 394 13.37 5.41 -21.46
N PRO A 395 14.67 5.30 -21.15
CA PRO A 395 15.12 4.92 -19.82
C PRO A 395 14.75 6.00 -18.80
N GLY A 396 14.28 5.54 -17.63
CA GLY A 396 14.01 6.44 -16.51
C GLY A 396 12.54 6.70 -16.23
N ILE A 397 11.65 5.76 -16.58
CA ILE A 397 10.25 5.81 -16.17
C ILE A 397 10.11 5.35 -14.72
N VAL A 398 9.37 6.13 -13.92
CA VAL A 398 8.98 5.74 -12.56
C VAL A 398 7.74 4.85 -12.67
N HIS A 399 7.88 3.59 -12.28
CA HIS A 399 6.75 2.67 -12.21
C HIS A 399 5.97 2.87 -10.91
N TYR A 400 4.73 3.32 -11.05
CA TYR A 400 3.81 3.43 -9.92
C TYR A 400 3.02 2.13 -9.75
N GLY A 401 2.96 1.63 -8.53
CA GLY A 401 2.26 0.40 -8.20
C GLY A 401 3.17 -0.67 -7.59
N THR A 402 2.72 -1.90 -7.64
CA THR A 402 3.45 -3.08 -7.16
C THR A 402 3.87 -3.95 -8.35
N GLU A 403 5.11 -4.44 -8.31
CA GLU A 403 5.63 -5.37 -9.31
C GLU A 403 6.17 -6.62 -8.62
N VAL A 404 5.78 -7.79 -9.12
CA VAL A 404 6.35 -9.08 -8.70
C VAL A 404 7.46 -9.46 -9.66
N LEU A 405 8.71 -9.26 -9.22
CA LEU A 405 9.90 -9.69 -9.95
C LEU A 405 10.21 -11.14 -9.60
N THR A 406 10.42 -11.96 -10.60
CA THR A 406 10.70 -13.39 -10.44
C THR A 406 11.93 -13.77 -11.29
N SER A 407 12.85 -14.57 -10.73
CA SER A 407 13.98 -15.12 -11.49
C SER A 407 13.52 -16.10 -12.57
N ALA A 408 14.29 -16.23 -13.65
CA ALA A 408 13.98 -17.14 -14.76
C ALA A 408 13.84 -18.61 -14.30
N ASP A 409 14.58 -19.02 -13.28
CA ASP A 409 14.49 -20.36 -12.70
C ASP A 409 13.39 -20.51 -11.63
N LYS A 410 12.62 -19.44 -11.38
CA LYS A 410 11.45 -19.42 -10.47
C LYS A 410 11.79 -19.77 -9.00
N THR A 411 13.03 -19.66 -8.58
CA THR A 411 13.47 -20.01 -7.22
C THR A 411 13.56 -18.83 -6.26
N ILE A 412 13.47 -17.60 -6.78
CA ILE A 412 13.33 -16.37 -5.98
C ILE A 412 12.31 -15.46 -6.62
N SER A 413 11.48 -14.87 -5.78
CA SER A 413 10.56 -13.82 -6.17
C SER A 413 10.61 -12.67 -5.16
N ALA A 414 10.27 -11.48 -5.61
CA ALA A 414 10.26 -10.29 -4.76
C ALA A 414 9.14 -9.34 -5.13
N LEU A 415 8.67 -8.60 -4.13
CA LEU A 415 7.79 -7.47 -4.35
C LEU A 415 8.61 -6.18 -4.35
N LEU A 416 8.46 -5.42 -5.43
CA LEU A 416 9.00 -4.07 -5.60
C LEU A 416 7.85 -3.07 -5.74
N GLY A 417 8.12 -1.79 -5.46
CA GLY A 417 7.13 -0.72 -5.59
C GLY A 417 6.24 -0.54 -4.35
N ALA A 418 5.09 0.13 -4.54
CA ALA A 418 4.23 0.60 -3.46
C ALA A 418 2.74 0.31 -3.72
N SER A 419 1.83 1.11 -3.15
CA SER A 419 0.36 0.96 -3.22
C SER A 419 -0.19 0.65 -4.64
N PRO A 420 -1.26 -0.17 -4.72
CA PRO A 420 -2.18 -0.62 -3.67
C PRO A 420 -1.81 -1.94 -2.94
N GLY A 421 -0.57 -2.30 -2.90
CA GLY A 421 -0.03 -3.60 -2.45
C GLY A 421 -0.75 -4.32 -1.30
N ALA A 422 -0.92 -3.70 -0.12
CA ALA A 422 -1.42 -4.42 1.06
C ALA A 422 -2.88 -4.86 0.93
N SER A 423 -3.76 -4.04 0.34
CA SER A 423 -5.18 -4.37 0.16
C SER A 423 -5.42 -5.45 -0.90
N VAL A 424 -4.51 -5.60 -1.86
CA VAL A 424 -4.57 -6.64 -2.91
C VAL A 424 -3.54 -7.75 -2.67
N SER A 425 -3.08 -7.90 -1.41
CA SER A 425 -1.99 -8.82 -1.07
C SER A 425 -2.29 -10.28 -1.41
N THR A 426 -3.54 -10.69 -1.36
CA THR A 426 -3.97 -12.05 -1.70
C THR A 426 -3.75 -12.32 -3.18
N GLN A 427 -4.25 -11.44 -4.05
CA GLN A 427 -4.09 -11.58 -5.50
C GLN A 427 -2.61 -11.60 -5.90
N VAL A 428 -1.82 -10.66 -5.37
CA VAL A 428 -0.38 -10.59 -5.64
C VAL A 428 0.36 -11.85 -5.20
N MET A 429 -0.03 -12.45 -4.06
CA MET A 429 0.60 -13.69 -3.59
C MET A 429 0.11 -14.93 -4.35
N LEU A 430 -1.15 -14.94 -4.79
CA LEU A 430 -1.64 -15.97 -5.73
C LEU A 430 -0.85 -15.98 -7.03
N GLU A 431 -0.62 -14.81 -7.62
CA GLU A 431 0.22 -14.69 -8.81
C GLU A 431 1.66 -15.17 -8.57
N CYS A 432 2.23 -14.87 -7.42
CA CYS A 432 3.54 -15.37 -7.03
C CYS A 432 3.56 -16.90 -6.97
N ILE A 433 2.54 -17.53 -6.38
CA ILE A 433 2.43 -18.99 -6.29
C ILE A 433 2.24 -19.57 -7.71
N GLN A 434 1.35 -19.00 -8.52
CA GLN A 434 1.12 -19.45 -9.90
C GLN A 434 2.40 -19.43 -10.76
N ARG A 435 3.20 -18.37 -10.61
CA ARG A 435 4.45 -18.21 -11.37
C ARG A 435 5.58 -19.12 -10.89
N CYS A 436 5.75 -19.24 -9.57
CA CYS A 436 6.93 -19.86 -8.97
C CYS A 436 6.68 -21.28 -8.44
N LEU A 437 5.48 -21.56 -7.97
CA LEU A 437 5.13 -22.78 -7.23
C LEU A 437 3.80 -23.37 -7.70
N PRO A 438 3.55 -23.49 -9.04
CA PRO A 438 2.26 -23.91 -9.58
C PRO A 438 1.81 -25.28 -9.09
N GLN A 439 2.75 -26.17 -8.76
CA GLN A 439 2.47 -27.52 -8.24
C GLN A 439 1.60 -27.51 -6.95
N PHE A 440 1.62 -26.41 -6.19
CA PHE A 440 0.79 -26.29 -4.97
C PHE A 440 -0.67 -25.92 -5.27
N LEU A 441 -0.98 -25.46 -6.48
CA LEU A 441 -2.34 -25.13 -6.93
C LEU A 441 -2.97 -26.25 -7.75
N GLU A 442 -2.16 -27.16 -8.31
CA GLU A 442 -2.62 -28.18 -9.23
C GLU A 442 -3.12 -29.46 -8.53
N SER A 443 -2.77 -29.67 -7.25
CA SER A 443 -3.21 -30.85 -6.51
C SER A 443 -4.71 -30.80 -6.20
N ASP A 444 -5.38 -31.95 -6.25
CA ASP A 444 -6.82 -32.03 -5.93
C ASP A 444 -7.11 -31.63 -4.49
N GLU A 445 -6.18 -31.93 -3.56
CA GLU A 445 -6.26 -31.49 -2.17
C GLU A 445 -6.18 -29.94 -2.04
N ALA A 446 -5.37 -29.29 -2.87
CA ALA A 446 -5.28 -27.83 -2.88
C ALA A 446 -6.56 -27.19 -3.42
N LYS A 447 -7.16 -27.76 -4.46
CA LYS A 447 -8.43 -27.29 -5.02
C LYS A 447 -9.57 -27.41 -4.01
N GLU A 448 -9.62 -28.52 -3.26
CA GLU A 448 -10.59 -28.73 -2.19
C GLU A 448 -10.43 -27.73 -1.04
N ARG A 449 -9.20 -27.35 -0.70
CA ARG A 449 -8.91 -26.36 0.35
C ARG A 449 -9.16 -24.92 -0.05
N MET A 450 -9.16 -24.63 -1.35
CA MET A 450 -9.46 -23.28 -1.89
C MET A 450 -10.95 -23.08 -2.18
N SER A 451 -11.75 -24.13 -2.28
CA SER A 451 -13.20 -24.07 -2.44
C SER A 451 -13.91 -23.87 -1.10
#